data_2077a0193ab0ef800f0d47816ab313b1
#
_entry.id   2077a0193ab0ef800f0d47816ab313b1
#
_cell.length_a   1.000
_cell.length_b   1.000
_cell.length_c   1.000
_cell.angle_alpha   90.00
_cell.angle_beta   90.00
_cell.angle_gamma   90.00
#
_symmetry.space_group_name_H-M   'P 1'
#
loop_
_entity.id
_entity.type
_entity.pdbx_description
1 polymer ?
#
loop_
_entity_poly.entity_id
_entity_poly.type
_entity_poly.pdbx_seq_one_letter_code
_entity_poly.pdbx_strand_id
1 'polypeptide(L)'
;MKKIEFTLALVAAICFCRATSISAWEDDRFRFHFRTVNFPGDTFTQLLGINDSGTIAGYHGAAVNKGFAFTFPNDFDLENFPNSAQTQVIGINNRGYTDGFYIDNAGTNHGFLDINGTFTTVDFPGTTLNQLLGLNNLEQAAGYYADAAGIDHPYIFDHNGGVFLVITIPAAVGGAQATGINDNGSISGFYIDSKGTNHGFVIAKGRFQTLDFPGSTLTQAFGLNNHDEVVGQYVDASGLTHGFIFDDGRFTSVDDPEGVGTTTINGINDRRQIVGFFVTAGGNTNGFVGSE
;
A
#
# COMPACT_ATOMS: atom_id res chain seq x y z
N MET A 1 5.91 -28.46 -13.58
CA MET A 1 6.29 -27.17 -12.99
C MET A 1 5.05 -26.61 -12.29
N LYS A 2 5.08 -26.47 -10.96
CA LYS A 2 3.95 -25.95 -10.19
C LYS A 2 4.04 -24.44 -10.20
N LYS A 3 3.05 -23.77 -10.77
CA LYS A 3 2.87 -22.31 -10.63
C LYS A 3 2.59 -22.04 -9.16
N ILE A 4 3.42 -21.23 -8.54
CA ILE A 4 3.15 -20.69 -7.19
C ILE A 4 2.48 -19.36 -7.43
N GLU A 5 1.16 -19.34 -7.28
CA GLU A 5 0.39 -18.11 -7.23
C GLU A 5 0.61 -17.50 -5.85
N PHE A 6 1.31 -16.36 -5.77
CA PHE A 6 1.32 -15.51 -4.59
C PHE A 6 0.05 -14.66 -4.59
N THR A 7 -1.03 -15.30 -4.20
CA THR A 7 -2.21 -14.57 -3.72
C THR A 7 -1.89 -14.13 -2.28
N LEU A 8 -2.12 -12.88 -1.95
CA LEU A 8 -2.12 -12.40 -0.56
C LEU A 8 -3.23 -13.16 0.17
N ALA A 9 -2.93 -14.37 0.67
CA ALA A 9 -3.87 -15.18 1.41
C ALA A 9 -3.79 -14.80 2.89
N LEU A 10 -4.78 -14.04 3.34
CA LEU A 10 -5.10 -13.85 4.74
C LEU A 10 -5.55 -15.19 5.32
N VAL A 11 -4.73 -15.88 6.09
CA VAL A 11 -5.14 -17.05 6.87
C VAL A 11 -5.78 -16.55 8.16
N ALA A 12 -7.10 -16.54 8.20
CA ALA A 12 -7.86 -16.31 9.42
C ALA A 12 -7.93 -17.61 10.25
N ALA A 13 -7.14 -17.69 11.32
CA ALA A 13 -7.36 -18.69 12.38
C ALA A 13 -8.14 -18.03 13.52
N ILE A 14 -9.41 -18.39 13.67
CA ILE A 14 -10.27 -17.92 14.76
C ILE A 14 -9.95 -18.74 16.00
N CYS A 15 -9.31 -18.14 16.99
CA CYS A 15 -9.20 -18.69 18.33
C CYS A 15 -9.83 -17.70 19.34
N PHE A 16 -10.95 -18.07 19.94
CA PHE A 16 -11.58 -17.28 21.02
C PHE A 16 -10.76 -17.40 22.31
N CYS A 17 -10.00 -16.37 22.66
CA CYS A 17 -9.48 -16.19 24.01
C CYS A 17 -9.92 -14.82 24.54
N ARG A 18 -10.53 -14.84 25.73
CA ARG A 18 -10.88 -13.61 26.47
C ARG A 18 -9.61 -12.86 26.82
N ALA A 19 -9.41 -11.68 26.23
CA ALA A 19 -8.36 -10.77 26.59
C ALA A 19 -8.73 -10.01 27.86
N THR A 20 -7.91 -10.13 28.90
CA THR A 20 -7.86 -9.17 30.00
C THR A 20 -7.17 -7.90 29.49
N SER A 21 -7.82 -6.77 29.62
CA SER A 21 -7.36 -5.47 29.17
C SER A 21 -6.02 -5.11 29.84
N ILE A 22 -4.94 -5.08 29.05
CA ILE A 22 -3.76 -4.30 29.35
C ILE A 22 -4.08 -2.91 28.81
N SER A 23 -4.13 -1.91 29.71
CA SER A 23 -4.31 -0.51 29.33
C SER A 23 -3.16 -0.09 28.40
N ALA A 24 -3.43 -0.06 27.10
CA ALA A 24 -2.57 0.67 26.16
C ALA A 24 -2.56 2.14 26.63
N TRP A 25 -1.38 2.72 26.68
CA TRP A 25 -1.23 4.17 26.80
C TRP A 25 -1.81 4.75 25.51
N GLU A 26 -3.07 5.20 25.56
CA GLU A 26 -3.65 5.99 24.48
C GLU A 26 -2.82 7.27 24.38
N ASP A 27 -2.03 7.35 23.33
CA ASP A 27 -1.33 8.58 22.99
C ASP A 27 -2.39 9.52 22.39
N ASP A 28 -2.86 10.46 23.19
CA ASP A 28 -3.93 11.44 22.84
C ASP A 28 -3.57 12.32 21.61
N ARG A 29 -2.41 12.09 20.96
CA ARG A 29 -1.89 12.90 19.87
C ARG A 29 -2.58 12.65 18.53
N PHE A 30 -3.23 11.48 18.32
CA PHE A 30 -3.89 11.14 17.08
C PHE A 30 -5.29 10.61 17.35
N ARG A 31 -6.29 11.49 17.27
CA ARG A 31 -7.70 11.08 17.30
C ARG A 31 -8.24 11.12 15.88
N PHE A 32 -8.27 9.98 15.20
CA PHE A 32 -8.88 9.87 13.89
C PHE A 32 -10.39 9.67 14.00
N HIS A 33 -11.12 10.41 13.16
CA HIS A 33 -12.51 10.14 12.83
C HIS A 33 -12.54 9.28 11.58
N PHE A 34 -13.03 8.04 11.72
CA PHE A 34 -13.10 7.10 10.62
C PHE A 34 -14.43 7.18 9.89
N ARG A 35 -14.37 7.04 8.57
CA ARG A 35 -15.53 6.92 7.69
C ARG A 35 -15.30 5.77 6.73
N THR A 36 -16.20 4.77 6.77
CA THR A 36 -16.22 3.65 5.83
C THR A 36 -16.64 4.15 4.44
N VAL A 37 -15.89 3.73 3.41
CA VAL A 37 -16.12 4.04 2.00
C VAL A 37 -16.00 2.76 1.20
N ASN A 38 -17.13 2.27 0.67
CA ASN A 38 -17.18 1.07 -0.14
C ASN A 38 -17.70 1.38 -1.54
N PHE A 39 -17.17 0.66 -2.53
CA PHE A 39 -17.72 0.70 -3.88
C PHE A 39 -19.17 0.18 -3.85
N PRO A 40 -20.12 0.88 -4.49
CA PRO A 40 -21.53 0.54 -4.41
C PRO A 40 -21.84 -0.89 -4.88
N GLY A 41 -22.45 -1.67 -4.00
CA GLY A 41 -22.88 -3.05 -4.29
C GLY A 41 -21.79 -4.11 -4.21
N ASP A 42 -20.57 -3.76 -3.78
CA ASP A 42 -19.48 -4.71 -3.60
C ASP A 42 -19.19 -5.00 -2.10
N THR A 43 -18.67 -6.19 -1.83
CA THR A 43 -18.25 -6.63 -0.49
C THR A 43 -16.73 -6.55 -0.30
N PHE A 44 -16.03 -6.06 -1.31
CA PHE A 44 -14.59 -5.93 -1.30
C PHE A 44 -14.19 -4.58 -1.90
N THR A 45 -13.65 -3.70 -1.06
CA THR A 45 -13.11 -2.39 -1.46
C THR A 45 -11.83 -2.13 -0.68
N GLN A 46 -10.77 -1.74 -1.38
CA GLN A 46 -9.52 -1.27 -0.78
C GLN A 46 -9.22 0.15 -1.26
N LEU A 47 -8.94 1.05 -0.32
CA LEU A 47 -8.45 2.39 -0.57
C LEU A 47 -6.95 2.41 -0.35
N LEU A 48 -6.16 2.93 -1.30
CA LEU A 48 -4.73 2.73 -1.31
C LEU A 48 -3.94 4.04 -1.31
N GLY A 49 -4.22 4.95 -2.23
CA GLY A 49 -3.59 6.26 -2.30
C GLY A 49 -4.57 7.38 -2.00
N ILE A 50 -4.07 8.50 -1.49
CA ILE A 50 -4.84 9.72 -1.27
C ILE A 50 -3.97 10.93 -1.56
N ASN A 51 -4.48 11.88 -2.37
CA ASN A 51 -3.82 13.15 -2.63
C ASN A 51 -4.28 14.27 -1.67
N ASP A 52 -3.66 15.45 -1.74
CA ASP A 52 -4.00 16.57 -0.85
C ASP A 52 -5.37 17.20 -1.12
N SER A 53 -5.98 16.96 -2.27
CA SER A 53 -7.36 17.37 -2.52
C SER A 53 -8.40 16.43 -1.89
N GLY A 54 -7.95 15.25 -1.41
CA GLY A 54 -8.80 14.21 -0.83
C GLY A 54 -9.39 13.27 -1.90
N THR A 55 -8.84 13.26 -3.12
CA THR A 55 -9.14 12.22 -4.11
C THR A 55 -8.36 10.96 -3.77
N ILE A 56 -8.99 9.81 -3.89
CA ILE A 56 -8.51 8.53 -3.39
C ILE A 56 -8.41 7.53 -4.53
N ALA A 57 -7.27 6.87 -4.65
CA ALA A 57 -7.06 5.72 -5.53
C ALA A 57 -7.40 4.42 -4.81
N GLY A 58 -7.95 3.46 -5.54
CA GLY A 58 -8.28 2.16 -4.98
C GLY A 58 -8.81 1.17 -6.00
N TYR A 59 -9.25 0.03 -5.52
CA TYR A 59 -9.90 -0.97 -6.35
C TYR A 59 -10.97 -1.73 -5.57
N HIS A 60 -11.89 -2.36 -6.31
CA HIS A 60 -12.96 -3.19 -5.78
C HIS A 60 -13.04 -4.53 -6.50
N GLY A 61 -13.82 -5.47 -5.98
CA GLY A 61 -14.05 -6.78 -6.57
C GLY A 61 -13.08 -7.85 -6.06
N ALA A 62 -13.60 -8.82 -5.28
CA ALA A 62 -12.79 -9.88 -4.69
C ALA A 62 -12.26 -10.90 -5.70
N ALA A 63 -13.04 -11.18 -6.77
CA ALA A 63 -12.70 -12.17 -7.78
C ALA A 63 -11.96 -11.57 -8.98
N VAL A 64 -12.38 -10.37 -9.39
CA VAL A 64 -11.78 -9.60 -10.49
C VAL A 64 -11.65 -8.17 -10.04
N ASN A 65 -10.42 -7.72 -9.86
CA ASN A 65 -10.16 -6.38 -9.38
C ASN A 65 -10.37 -5.34 -10.48
N LYS A 66 -11.05 -4.25 -10.12
CA LYS A 66 -11.29 -3.09 -10.96
C LYS A 66 -10.89 -1.83 -10.23
N GLY A 67 -10.05 -1.04 -10.87
CA GLY A 67 -9.53 0.21 -10.34
C GLY A 67 -10.55 1.33 -10.40
N PHE A 68 -10.38 2.28 -9.48
CA PHE A 68 -11.15 3.52 -9.45
C PHE A 68 -10.37 4.68 -8.82
N ALA A 69 -10.75 5.91 -9.18
CA ALA A 69 -10.54 7.09 -8.38
C ALA A 69 -11.86 7.47 -7.68
N PHE A 70 -11.78 7.91 -6.42
CA PHE A 70 -12.95 8.29 -5.63
C PHE A 70 -12.83 9.72 -5.13
N THR A 71 -13.90 10.49 -5.29
CA THR A 71 -14.03 11.85 -4.73
C THR A 71 -15.31 11.95 -3.93
N PHE A 72 -15.22 12.54 -2.72
CA PHE A 72 -16.41 12.76 -1.90
C PHE A 72 -17.42 13.71 -2.60
N PRO A 73 -18.75 13.51 -2.42
CA PRO A 73 -19.36 12.61 -1.44
C PRO A 73 -19.55 11.14 -1.88
N ASN A 74 -19.61 10.79 -3.17
CA ASN A 74 -19.89 9.44 -3.68
C ASN A 74 -19.53 9.29 -5.17
N ASP A 75 -18.51 9.96 -5.65
CA ASP A 75 -18.11 9.93 -7.05
C ASP A 75 -16.99 8.91 -7.24
N PHE A 76 -17.34 7.76 -7.86
CA PHE A 76 -16.43 6.70 -8.23
C PHE A 76 -16.22 6.76 -9.75
N ASP A 77 -15.05 7.19 -10.17
CA ASP A 77 -14.61 7.16 -11.57
C ASP A 77 -13.79 5.88 -11.80
N LEU A 78 -14.27 5.03 -12.71
CA LEU A 78 -13.63 3.73 -12.98
C LEU A 78 -12.40 3.92 -13.84
N GLU A 79 -11.26 3.50 -13.32
CA GLU A 79 -9.97 3.52 -13.98
C GLU A 79 -9.48 2.10 -14.24
N ASN A 80 -9.76 1.56 -15.42
CA ASN A 80 -9.31 0.24 -15.80
C ASN A 80 -8.40 0.33 -17.02
N PHE A 81 -7.22 -0.29 -16.93
CA PHE A 81 -6.31 -0.38 -18.07
C PHE A 81 -7.02 -1.07 -19.27
N PRO A 82 -6.97 -0.51 -20.46
CA PRO A 82 -7.72 -1.03 -21.61
C PRO A 82 -7.39 -2.48 -21.93
N ASN A 83 -8.42 -3.33 -22.07
CA ASN A 83 -8.31 -4.76 -22.37
C ASN A 83 -7.57 -5.61 -21.32
N SER A 84 -7.40 -5.12 -20.10
CA SER A 84 -6.86 -5.91 -18.98
C SER A 84 -7.88 -6.92 -18.45
N ALA A 85 -7.40 -8.00 -17.87
CA ALA A 85 -8.22 -8.94 -17.11
C ALA A 85 -8.56 -8.35 -15.72
N GLN A 86 -7.61 -7.63 -15.12
CA GLN A 86 -7.76 -6.95 -13.82
C GLN A 86 -6.94 -5.66 -13.81
N THR A 87 -7.39 -4.68 -13.03
CA THR A 87 -6.65 -3.43 -12.78
C THR A 87 -6.74 -3.08 -11.30
N GLN A 88 -5.60 -2.67 -10.72
CA GLN A 88 -5.53 -2.09 -9.38
C GLN A 88 -4.87 -0.71 -9.49
N VAL A 89 -5.61 0.33 -9.13
CA VAL A 89 -5.09 1.70 -9.01
C VAL A 89 -4.58 1.87 -7.59
N ILE A 90 -3.30 2.25 -7.45
CA ILE A 90 -2.60 2.23 -6.16
C ILE A 90 -2.27 3.64 -5.69
N GLY A 91 -1.44 4.37 -6.43
CA GLY A 91 -1.03 5.72 -6.09
C GLY A 91 -1.81 6.77 -6.85
N ILE A 92 -1.86 7.96 -6.27
CA ILE A 92 -2.44 9.16 -6.89
C ILE A 92 -1.68 10.39 -6.44
N ASN A 93 -1.32 11.27 -7.38
CA ASN A 93 -0.67 12.53 -7.06
C ASN A 93 -1.64 13.73 -7.01
N ASN A 94 -1.14 14.91 -6.69
CA ASN A 94 -1.95 16.12 -6.57
C ASN A 94 -2.48 16.68 -7.91
N ARG A 95 -2.02 16.14 -9.05
CA ARG A 95 -2.57 16.44 -10.37
C ARG A 95 -3.71 15.50 -10.77
N GLY A 96 -3.99 14.49 -9.94
CA GLY A 96 -4.95 13.43 -10.24
C GLY A 96 -4.41 12.37 -11.19
N TYR A 97 -3.09 12.32 -11.42
CA TYR A 97 -2.46 11.23 -12.16
C TYR A 97 -2.37 10.02 -11.24
N THR A 98 -2.56 8.83 -11.78
CA THR A 98 -2.56 7.60 -11.02
C THR A 98 -1.51 6.61 -11.51
N ASP A 99 -1.10 5.72 -10.64
CA ASP A 99 -0.32 4.55 -10.97
C ASP A 99 -0.92 3.28 -10.38
N GLY A 100 -0.38 2.17 -10.81
CA GLY A 100 -0.78 0.87 -10.31
C GLY A 100 -0.26 -0.26 -11.19
N PHE A 101 -1.00 -1.35 -11.20
CA PHE A 101 -0.70 -2.47 -12.08
C PHE A 101 -1.95 -3.11 -12.64
N TYR A 102 -1.80 -3.77 -13.77
CA TYR A 102 -2.84 -4.56 -14.39
C TYR A 102 -2.34 -5.97 -14.73
N ILE A 103 -3.28 -6.89 -14.82
CA ILE A 103 -3.03 -8.25 -15.29
C ILE A 103 -3.62 -8.36 -16.69
N ASP A 104 -2.82 -8.76 -17.66
CA ASP A 104 -3.28 -8.99 -19.02
C ASP A 104 -4.05 -10.30 -19.15
N ASN A 105 -4.60 -10.57 -20.34
CA ASN A 105 -5.36 -11.80 -20.59
C ASN A 105 -4.49 -13.08 -20.64
N ALA A 106 -3.16 -12.95 -20.66
CA ALA A 106 -2.21 -14.06 -20.53
C ALA A 106 -1.81 -14.31 -19.06
N GLY A 107 -2.23 -13.45 -18.13
CA GLY A 107 -1.92 -13.53 -16.70
C GLY A 107 -0.58 -12.88 -16.33
N THR A 108 -0.05 -11.98 -17.17
CA THR A 108 1.18 -11.24 -16.90
C THR A 108 0.86 -9.97 -16.14
N ASN A 109 1.66 -9.65 -15.12
CA ASN A 109 1.56 -8.41 -14.34
C ASN A 109 2.39 -7.30 -14.98
N HIS A 110 1.76 -6.14 -15.19
CA HIS A 110 2.36 -4.95 -15.79
C HIS A 110 2.11 -3.74 -14.91
N GLY A 111 3.13 -2.93 -14.65
CA GLY A 111 2.93 -1.60 -14.09
C GLY A 111 2.26 -0.65 -15.10
N PHE A 112 1.56 0.35 -14.62
CA PHE A 112 1.02 1.42 -15.49
C PHE A 112 1.05 2.78 -14.82
N LEU A 113 1.05 3.82 -15.65
CA LEU A 113 0.70 5.20 -15.32
C LEU A 113 -0.54 5.60 -16.10
N ASP A 114 -1.47 6.30 -15.44
CA ASP A 114 -2.50 7.07 -16.13
C ASP A 114 -2.25 8.57 -15.95
N ILE A 115 -2.02 9.24 -17.06
CA ILE A 115 -1.81 10.69 -17.11
C ILE A 115 -2.92 11.30 -17.95
N ASN A 116 -3.88 11.96 -17.30
CA ASN A 116 -5.03 12.60 -17.96
C ASN A 116 -5.85 11.63 -18.83
N GLY A 117 -6.12 10.40 -18.36
CA GLY A 117 -6.87 9.38 -19.08
C GLY A 117 -6.04 8.66 -20.16
N THR A 118 -4.74 8.86 -20.17
CA THR A 118 -3.82 8.15 -21.09
C THR A 118 -3.02 7.11 -20.31
N PHE A 119 -3.42 5.86 -20.47
CA PHE A 119 -2.73 4.71 -19.87
C PHE A 119 -1.44 4.37 -20.62
N THR A 120 -0.36 4.22 -19.89
CA THR A 120 0.95 3.81 -20.40
C THR A 120 1.48 2.64 -19.58
N THR A 121 1.86 1.54 -20.23
CA THR A 121 2.52 0.41 -19.57
C THR A 121 3.94 0.78 -19.17
N VAL A 122 4.32 0.40 -17.95
CA VAL A 122 5.65 0.64 -17.39
C VAL A 122 6.18 -0.69 -16.86
N ASP A 123 7.05 -1.33 -17.65
CA ASP A 123 7.67 -2.60 -17.28
C ASP A 123 9.19 -2.47 -17.20
N PHE A 124 9.77 -2.99 -16.13
CA PHE A 124 11.21 -3.10 -16.04
C PHE A 124 11.72 -4.07 -17.11
N PRO A 125 12.75 -3.71 -17.92
CA PRO A 125 13.16 -4.49 -19.08
C PRO A 125 13.55 -5.93 -18.75
N GLY A 126 12.95 -6.89 -19.46
CA GLY A 126 13.29 -8.31 -19.37
C GLY A 126 12.61 -9.07 -18.22
N THR A 127 11.63 -8.48 -17.57
CA THR A 127 10.87 -9.12 -16.49
C THR A 127 9.41 -9.34 -16.88
N THR A 128 8.73 -10.23 -16.15
CA THR A 128 7.33 -10.63 -16.42
C THR A 128 6.39 -10.29 -15.27
N LEU A 129 6.91 -9.66 -14.21
CA LEU A 129 6.12 -9.13 -13.10
C LEU A 129 6.64 -7.75 -12.76
N ASN A 130 5.77 -6.76 -12.90
CA ASN A 130 6.03 -5.36 -12.58
C ASN A 130 4.81 -4.77 -11.90
N GLN A 131 5.02 -3.99 -10.84
CA GLN A 131 3.97 -3.24 -10.18
C GLN A 131 4.49 -1.86 -9.80
N LEU A 132 3.70 -0.83 -10.06
CA LEU A 132 3.88 0.51 -9.50
C LEU A 132 2.94 0.64 -8.30
N LEU A 133 3.42 1.24 -7.21
CA LEU A 133 2.75 1.21 -5.91
C LEU A 133 2.66 2.60 -5.24
N GLY A 134 3.18 3.64 -5.86
CA GLY A 134 3.08 5.00 -5.33
C GLY A 134 3.69 6.04 -6.25
N LEU A 135 3.01 7.17 -6.43
CA LEU A 135 3.31 8.22 -7.39
C LEU A 135 3.42 9.59 -6.71
N ASN A 136 4.53 10.31 -6.95
CA ASN A 136 4.70 11.68 -6.47
C ASN A 136 4.28 12.75 -7.51
N ASN A 137 4.33 14.03 -7.11
CA ASN A 137 3.99 15.15 -8.00
C ASN A 137 5.05 15.46 -9.06
N LEU A 138 6.21 14.83 -8.99
CA LEU A 138 7.28 14.93 -9.99
C LEU A 138 7.17 13.83 -11.07
N GLU A 139 6.09 13.03 -11.04
CA GLU A 139 5.84 11.89 -11.94
C GLU A 139 6.90 10.80 -11.80
N GLN A 140 7.39 10.61 -10.57
CA GLN A 140 8.22 9.49 -10.19
C GLN A 140 7.35 8.45 -9.48
N ALA A 141 7.44 7.19 -9.92
CA ALA A 141 6.66 6.09 -9.37
C ALA A 141 7.57 5.09 -8.65
N ALA A 142 7.20 4.73 -7.43
CA ALA A 142 7.82 3.65 -6.68
C ALA A 142 7.19 2.31 -7.07
N GLY A 143 7.99 1.26 -7.15
CA GLY A 143 7.48 -0.06 -7.49
C GLY A 143 8.55 -1.14 -7.36
N TYR A 144 8.25 -2.30 -7.93
CA TYR A 144 9.17 -3.43 -7.96
C TYR A 144 8.96 -4.29 -9.20
N TYR A 145 9.98 -5.05 -9.54
CA TYR A 145 9.89 -6.17 -10.49
C TYR A 145 10.34 -7.46 -9.81
N ALA A 146 9.85 -8.60 -10.27
CA ALA A 146 10.38 -9.90 -9.86
C ALA A 146 11.38 -10.41 -10.88
N ASP A 147 12.52 -10.93 -10.41
CA ASP A 147 13.49 -11.60 -11.27
C ASP A 147 13.06 -13.04 -11.62
N ALA A 148 13.88 -13.74 -12.41
CA ALA A 148 13.59 -15.11 -12.82
C ALA A 148 13.53 -16.13 -11.67
N ALA A 149 14.07 -15.80 -10.51
CA ALA A 149 13.97 -16.60 -9.29
C ALA A 149 12.72 -16.26 -8.47
N GLY A 150 11.98 -15.22 -8.85
CA GLY A 150 10.81 -14.72 -8.13
C GLY A 150 11.19 -13.81 -6.94
N ILE A 151 12.39 -13.24 -6.96
CA ILE A 151 12.84 -12.28 -5.95
C ILE A 151 12.46 -10.88 -6.38
N ASP A 152 11.81 -10.12 -5.48
CA ASP A 152 11.36 -8.76 -5.73
C ASP A 152 12.51 -7.76 -5.59
N HIS A 153 12.64 -6.88 -6.57
CA HIS A 153 13.64 -5.82 -6.62
C HIS A 153 12.97 -4.45 -6.71
N PRO A 154 13.15 -3.58 -5.71
CA PRO A 154 12.53 -2.27 -5.69
C PRO A 154 13.19 -1.32 -6.68
N TYR A 155 12.38 -0.46 -7.30
CA TYR A 155 12.87 0.60 -8.17
C TYR A 155 12.03 1.87 -8.08
N ILE A 156 12.58 2.97 -8.58
CA ILE A 156 11.85 4.19 -8.92
C ILE A 156 11.87 4.32 -10.44
N PHE A 157 10.70 4.55 -11.03
CA PHE A 157 10.57 4.94 -12.44
C PHE A 157 10.37 6.45 -12.53
N ASP A 158 11.24 7.13 -13.24
CA ASP A 158 11.09 8.55 -13.59
C ASP A 158 10.45 8.65 -14.98
N HIS A 159 9.16 9.04 -15.02
CA HIS A 159 8.41 9.15 -16.25
C HIS A 159 9.01 10.19 -17.21
N ASN A 160 9.46 11.34 -16.71
CA ASN A 160 10.00 12.43 -17.52
C ASN A 160 11.31 12.04 -18.22
N GLY A 161 12.12 11.19 -17.58
CA GLY A 161 13.38 10.68 -18.14
C GLY A 161 13.25 9.32 -18.82
N GLY A 162 12.17 8.58 -18.60
CA GLY A 162 12.02 7.19 -19.04
C GLY A 162 13.04 6.24 -18.39
N VAL A 163 13.46 6.52 -17.14
CA VAL A 163 14.59 5.86 -16.48
C VAL A 163 14.14 5.07 -15.27
N PHE A 164 14.65 3.84 -15.15
CA PHE A 164 14.50 3.00 -13.95
C PHE A 164 15.74 3.15 -13.05
N LEU A 165 15.53 3.49 -11.79
CA LEU A 165 16.56 3.51 -10.76
C LEU A 165 16.31 2.36 -9.78
N VAL A 166 17.08 1.29 -9.86
CA VAL A 166 16.99 0.16 -8.93
C VAL A 166 17.55 0.55 -7.56
N ILE A 167 16.80 0.23 -6.52
CA ILE A 167 17.17 0.47 -5.12
C ILE A 167 17.80 -0.79 -4.56
N THR A 168 18.99 -0.68 -3.97
CA THR A 168 19.64 -1.80 -3.31
C THR A 168 19.44 -1.74 -1.80
N ILE A 169 18.85 -2.79 -1.23
CA ILE A 169 18.69 -2.95 0.21
C ILE A 169 19.50 -4.18 0.63
N PRO A 170 20.68 -4.00 1.26
CA PRO A 170 21.60 -5.11 1.53
C PRO A 170 21.02 -6.20 2.43
N ALA A 171 20.05 -5.89 3.28
CA ALA A 171 19.39 -6.83 4.18
C ALA A 171 18.26 -7.64 3.51
N ALA A 172 17.85 -7.29 2.30
CA ALA A 172 16.72 -7.86 1.57
C ALA A 172 17.09 -9.16 0.84
N VAL A 173 17.45 -10.20 1.57
CA VAL A 173 17.83 -11.50 0.99
C VAL A 173 16.63 -12.19 0.33
N GLY A 174 15.43 -12.00 0.87
CA GLY A 174 14.16 -12.54 0.34
C GLY A 174 13.43 -11.59 -0.61
N GLY A 175 14.04 -10.46 -0.97
CA GLY A 175 13.45 -9.44 -1.82
C GLY A 175 12.96 -8.20 -1.05
N ALA A 176 12.62 -7.15 -1.81
CA ALA A 176 12.07 -5.91 -1.27
C ALA A 176 11.12 -5.25 -2.26
N GLN A 177 10.21 -4.42 -1.76
CA GLN A 177 9.29 -3.61 -2.56
C GLN A 177 9.36 -2.15 -2.10
N ALA A 178 9.44 -1.21 -3.04
CA ALA A 178 9.23 0.21 -2.80
C ALA A 178 7.73 0.50 -3.01
N THR A 179 7.08 0.99 -1.98
CA THR A 179 5.61 1.11 -1.93
C THR A 179 5.11 2.55 -1.93
N GLY A 180 5.99 3.50 -1.67
CA GLY A 180 5.66 4.92 -1.69
C GLY A 180 6.87 5.79 -1.99
N ILE A 181 6.61 6.94 -2.57
CA ILE A 181 7.59 8.00 -2.84
C ILE A 181 6.94 9.36 -2.65
N ASN A 182 7.62 10.30 -1.96
CA ASN A 182 7.17 11.67 -1.82
C ASN A 182 7.93 12.65 -2.74
N ASP A 183 7.54 13.92 -2.73
CA ASP A 183 8.16 14.96 -3.57
C ASP A 183 9.60 15.32 -3.14
N ASN A 184 10.00 14.96 -1.93
CA ASN A 184 11.37 15.14 -1.43
C ASN A 184 12.29 13.99 -1.86
N GLY A 185 11.75 12.96 -2.56
CA GLY A 185 12.47 11.75 -2.95
C GLY A 185 12.68 10.77 -1.80
N SER A 186 11.95 10.91 -0.70
CA SER A 186 11.90 9.87 0.34
C SER A 186 11.05 8.70 -0.13
N ILE A 187 11.46 7.47 0.22
CA ILE A 187 10.87 6.22 -0.26
C ILE A 187 10.51 5.36 0.94
N SER A 188 9.29 4.85 0.97
CA SER A 188 8.85 3.81 1.91
C SER A 188 8.77 2.45 1.25
N GLY A 189 8.76 1.40 2.05
CA GLY A 189 8.60 0.04 1.56
C GLY A 189 8.85 -1.01 2.64
N PHE A 190 9.00 -2.24 2.21
CA PHE A 190 9.37 -3.34 3.09
C PHE A 190 10.35 -4.30 2.40
N TYR A 191 11.07 -5.08 3.20
CA TYR A 191 11.99 -6.09 2.71
C TYR A 191 11.87 -7.37 3.55
N ILE A 192 12.32 -8.47 2.98
CA ILE A 192 12.32 -9.79 3.61
C ILE A 192 13.77 -10.15 3.94
N ASP A 193 14.05 -10.41 5.21
CA ASP A 193 15.38 -10.79 5.69
C ASP A 193 15.71 -12.26 5.38
N SER A 194 16.90 -12.71 5.77
CA SER A 194 17.36 -14.08 5.58
C SER A 194 16.59 -15.15 6.39
N LYS A 195 15.74 -14.74 7.33
CA LYS A 195 14.87 -15.62 8.12
C LYS A 195 13.43 -15.66 7.57
N GLY A 196 13.14 -14.86 6.55
CA GLY A 196 11.79 -14.70 5.99
C GLY A 196 10.92 -13.71 6.74
N THR A 197 11.49 -12.87 7.61
CA THR A 197 10.77 -11.83 8.35
C THR A 197 10.62 -10.57 7.49
N ASN A 198 9.43 -9.99 7.48
CA ASN A 198 9.19 -8.71 6.82
C ASN A 198 9.52 -7.55 7.77
N HIS A 199 10.29 -6.62 7.25
CA HIS A 199 10.67 -5.37 7.91
C HIS A 199 10.26 -4.19 7.06
N GLY A 200 9.58 -3.22 7.64
CA GLY A 200 9.36 -1.93 6.97
C GLY A 200 10.67 -1.16 6.80
N PHE A 201 10.71 -0.24 5.86
CA PHE A 201 11.80 0.71 5.75
C PHE A 201 11.35 2.08 5.27
N VAL A 202 12.18 3.06 5.55
CA VAL A 202 12.15 4.37 4.90
C VAL A 202 13.56 4.76 4.46
N ILE A 203 13.67 5.34 3.26
CA ILE A 203 14.89 6.01 2.80
C ILE A 203 14.54 7.49 2.72
N ALA A 204 15.07 8.28 3.65
CA ALA A 204 14.85 9.73 3.69
C ALA A 204 16.17 10.47 3.75
N LYS A 205 16.34 11.53 2.96
CA LYS A 205 17.58 12.33 2.90
C LYS A 205 18.83 11.47 2.64
N GLY A 206 18.67 10.43 1.82
CA GLY A 206 19.74 9.47 1.47
C GLY A 206 20.13 8.50 2.59
N ARG A 207 19.35 8.40 3.66
CA ARG A 207 19.59 7.48 4.78
C ARG A 207 18.52 6.39 4.82
N PHE A 208 18.98 5.15 4.83
CA PHE A 208 18.12 3.99 5.05
C PHE A 208 17.86 3.78 6.54
N GLN A 209 16.61 3.54 6.89
CA GLN A 209 16.17 3.18 8.24
C GLN A 209 15.19 2.01 8.16
N THR A 210 15.46 0.95 8.93
CA THR A 210 14.48 -0.13 9.16
C THR A 210 13.40 0.36 10.11
N LEU A 211 12.15 0.02 9.80
CA LEU A 211 10.97 0.33 10.59
C LEU A 211 10.37 -0.97 11.12
N ASP A 212 10.62 -1.29 12.38
CA ASP A 212 10.00 -2.41 13.08
C ASP A 212 9.13 -1.88 14.21
N PHE A 213 7.82 -2.14 14.13
CA PHE A 213 6.91 -1.76 15.20
C PHE A 213 7.27 -2.56 16.47
N PRO A 214 7.42 -1.91 17.64
CA PRO A 214 7.88 -2.59 18.84
C PRO A 214 7.01 -3.78 19.25
N GLY A 215 7.59 -4.97 19.32
CA GLY A 215 6.91 -6.21 19.68
C GLY A 215 6.11 -6.88 18.55
N SER A 216 6.20 -6.38 17.32
CA SER A 216 5.57 -7.02 16.16
C SER A 216 6.34 -8.24 15.68
N THR A 217 5.66 -9.12 14.96
CA THR A 217 6.23 -10.26 14.24
C THR A 217 6.50 -9.95 12.77
N LEU A 218 5.88 -8.87 12.26
CA LEU A 218 5.99 -8.38 10.89
C LEU A 218 5.69 -6.88 10.90
N THR A 219 6.43 -6.09 10.13
CA THR A 219 6.12 -4.69 9.85
C THR A 219 6.29 -4.42 8.36
N GLN A 220 5.31 -3.77 7.75
CA GLN A 220 5.36 -3.33 6.35
C GLN A 220 4.95 -1.86 6.28
N ALA A 221 5.83 -1.02 5.75
CA ALA A 221 5.53 0.36 5.42
C ALA A 221 4.92 0.40 4.01
N PHE A 222 3.93 1.28 3.80
CA PHE A 222 3.24 1.43 2.53
C PHE A 222 3.36 2.85 2.00
N GLY A 223 2.55 3.80 2.45
CA GLY A 223 2.57 5.17 1.99
C GLY A 223 3.41 6.10 2.85
N LEU A 224 3.76 7.26 2.30
CA LEU A 224 4.35 8.38 3.05
C LEU A 224 3.91 9.71 2.45
N ASN A 225 3.89 10.76 3.28
CA ASN A 225 3.61 12.14 2.86
C ASN A 225 4.90 12.98 2.73
N ASN A 226 4.77 14.27 2.38
CA ASN A 226 5.91 15.19 2.23
C ASN A 226 6.55 15.63 3.57
N HIS A 227 5.96 15.25 4.70
CA HIS A 227 6.55 15.43 6.04
C HIS A 227 7.40 14.24 6.49
N ASP A 228 7.59 13.22 5.63
CA ASP A 228 8.25 11.94 5.91
C ASP A 228 7.49 11.10 6.97
N GLU A 229 6.18 11.36 7.18
CA GLU A 229 5.32 10.49 7.97
C GLU A 229 4.99 9.25 7.16
N VAL A 230 5.25 8.07 7.71
CA VAL A 230 5.09 6.78 7.04
C VAL A 230 3.92 6.03 7.66
N VAL A 231 3.08 5.45 6.82
CA VAL A 231 1.99 4.57 7.24
C VAL A 231 2.18 3.14 6.76
N GLY A 232 1.52 2.21 7.42
CA GLY A 232 1.59 0.81 7.04
C GLY A 232 0.81 -0.08 7.99
N GLN A 233 1.24 -1.33 8.04
CA GLN A 233 0.69 -2.33 8.95
C GLN A 233 1.79 -3.05 9.74
N TYR A 234 1.40 -3.57 10.89
CA TYR A 234 2.20 -4.54 11.65
C TYR A 234 1.32 -5.69 12.13
N VAL A 235 1.94 -6.83 12.37
CA VAL A 235 1.28 -7.99 12.98
C VAL A 235 1.81 -8.14 14.39
N ASP A 236 0.91 -8.18 15.38
CA ASP A 236 1.27 -8.34 16.78
C ASP A 236 1.66 -9.80 17.11
N ALA A 237 2.06 -10.07 18.36
CA ALA A 237 2.42 -11.40 18.82
C ALA A 237 1.23 -12.39 18.85
N SER A 238 0.01 -11.90 18.77
CA SER A 238 -1.23 -12.70 18.70
C SER A 238 -1.65 -13.01 17.26
N GLY A 239 -0.95 -12.47 16.27
CA GLY A 239 -1.26 -12.62 14.85
C GLY A 239 -2.33 -11.66 14.35
N LEU A 240 -2.64 -10.59 15.08
CA LEU A 240 -3.59 -9.56 14.66
C LEU A 240 -2.89 -8.47 13.87
N THR A 241 -3.55 -7.96 12.83
CA THR A 241 -3.04 -6.90 11.95
C THR A 241 -3.55 -5.54 12.42
N HIS A 242 -2.62 -4.61 12.59
CA HIS A 242 -2.89 -3.26 13.02
C HIS A 242 -2.27 -2.24 12.06
N GLY A 243 -2.93 -1.11 11.87
CA GLY A 243 -2.33 0.03 11.19
C GLY A 243 -1.33 0.76 12.08
N PHE A 244 -0.38 1.46 11.47
CA PHE A 244 0.52 2.36 12.18
C PHE A 244 0.79 3.64 11.42
N ILE A 245 1.18 4.67 12.18
CA ILE A 245 1.85 5.87 11.69
C ILE A 245 3.22 5.94 12.37
N PHE A 246 4.27 6.16 11.57
CA PHE A 246 5.61 6.44 12.03
C PHE A 246 5.95 7.90 11.73
N ASP A 247 6.22 8.68 12.77
CA ASP A 247 6.51 10.11 12.71
C ASP A 247 7.64 10.43 13.70
N ASP A 248 8.68 11.12 13.22
CA ASP A 248 9.83 11.59 14.00
C ASP A 248 10.41 10.52 14.96
N GLY A 249 10.60 9.30 14.43
CA GLY A 249 11.20 8.18 15.17
C GLY A 249 10.24 7.44 16.11
N ARG A 250 8.93 7.72 16.05
CA ARG A 250 7.92 7.12 16.93
C ARG A 250 6.83 6.42 16.15
N PHE A 251 6.45 5.24 16.62
CA PHE A 251 5.29 4.52 16.14
C PHE A 251 4.05 4.86 16.96
N THR A 252 2.92 5.03 16.29
CA THR A 252 1.59 5.09 16.87
C THR A 252 0.72 4.04 16.19
N SER A 253 0.08 3.16 16.97
CA SER A 253 -0.89 2.21 16.45
C SER A 253 -2.21 2.93 16.18
N VAL A 254 -2.80 2.66 15.01
CA VAL A 254 -4.05 3.28 14.57
C VAL A 254 -4.93 2.22 13.94
N ASP A 255 -6.06 1.92 14.56
CA ASP A 255 -7.03 0.96 14.07
C ASP A 255 -8.37 1.63 13.79
N ASP A 256 -9.03 1.23 12.68
CA ASP A 256 -10.45 1.50 12.51
C ASP A 256 -11.24 0.79 13.62
N PRO A 257 -12.16 1.47 14.32
CA PRO A 257 -12.94 0.84 15.41
C PRO A 257 -13.74 -0.40 15.01
N GLU A 258 -14.14 -0.49 13.73
CA GLU A 258 -14.83 -1.66 13.18
C GLU A 258 -13.86 -2.74 12.69
N GLY A 259 -12.55 -2.45 12.63
CA GLY A 259 -11.49 -3.27 12.08
C GLY A 259 -10.35 -3.58 13.04
N VAL A 260 -10.57 -3.53 14.36
CA VAL A 260 -9.51 -3.85 15.33
C VAL A 260 -8.98 -5.26 15.12
N GLY A 261 -7.67 -5.36 14.87
CA GLY A 261 -7.01 -6.63 14.56
C GLY A 261 -7.04 -7.02 13.07
N THR A 262 -7.58 -6.17 12.19
CA THR A 262 -7.65 -6.39 10.75
C THR A 262 -7.40 -5.10 9.95
N THR A 263 -6.93 -4.02 10.59
CA THR A 263 -6.72 -2.71 9.96
C THR A 263 -5.39 -2.65 9.22
N THR A 264 -5.44 -2.15 7.98
CA THR A 264 -4.27 -1.81 7.16
C THR A 264 -4.38 -0.37 6.71
N ILE A 265 -3.35 0.45 6.93
CA ILE A 265 -3.28 1.83 6.43
C ILE A 265 -2.34 1.83 5.22
N ASN A 266 -2.84 2.25 4.06
CA ASN A 266 -2.08 2.22 2.81
C ASN A 266 -1.53 3.59 2.39
N GLY A 267 -2.30 4.67 2.61
CA GLY A 267 -1.95 6.00 2.15
C GLY A 267 -2.16 7.07 3.20
N ILE A 268 -1.35 8.13 3.09
CA ILE A 268 -1.42 9.34 3.90
C ILE A 268 -1.10 10.55 3.04
N ASN A 269 -1.84 11.66 3.18
CA ASN A 269 -1.56 12.93 2.50
C ASN A 269 -0.91 13.95 3.45
N ASP A 270 -0.55 15.13 2.93
CA ASP A 270 0.07 16.22 3.72
C ASP A 270 -0.87 16.87 4.74
N ARG A 271 -2.17 16.57 4.68
CA ARG A 271 -3.18 16.98 5.67
C ARG A 271 -3.42 15.94 6.76
N ARG A 272 -2.58 14.89 6.81
CA ARG A 272 -2.72 13.74 7.72
C ARG A 272 -4.04 12.96 7.57
N GLN A 273 -4.70 13.05 6.42
CA GLN A 273 -5.78 12.14 6.11
C GLN A 273 -5.17 10.79 5.71
N ILE A 274 -5.67 9.72 6.28
CA ILE A 274 -5.23 8.36 6.03
C ILE A 274 -6.32 7.57 5.30
N VAL A 275 -5.89 6.64 4.44
CA VAL A 275 -6.78 5.70 3.78
C VAL A 275 -6.27 4.28 3.93
N GLY A 276 -7.18 3.33 3.91
CA GLY A 276 -6.84 1.93 4.05
C GLY A 276 -8.07 1.05 3.95
N PHE A 277 -7.97 -0.12 4.53
CA PHE A 277 -9.07 -1.08 4.60
C PHE A 277 -9.01 -1.90 5.90
N PHE A 278 -10.13 -2.52 6.22
CA PHE A 278 -10.24 -3.53 7.28
C PHE A 278 -11.14 -4.68 6.84
N VAL A 279 -11.00 -5.81 7.51
CA VAL A 279 -11.88 -6.97 7.28
C VAL A 279 -12.87 -7.08 8.42
N THR A 280 -14.15 -7.07 8.08
CA THR A 280 -15.24 -7.24 9.07
C THR A 280 -15.31 -8.67 9.57
N ALA A 281 -16.01 -8.90 10.70
CA ALA A 281 -16.30 -10.25 11.21
C ALA A 281 -17.09 -11.12 10.20
N GLY A 282 -17.79 -10.51 9.26
CA GLY A 282 -18.51 -11.20 8.17
C GLY A 282 -17.63 -11.55 6.96
N GLY A 283 -16.34 -11.18 6.96
CA GLY A 283 -15.40 -11.45 5.89
C GLY A 283 -15.43 -10.43 4.75
N ASN A 284 -16.19 -9.33 4.87
CA ASN A 284 -16.14 -8.25 3.89
C ASN A 284 -14.88 -7.40 4.11
N THR A 285 -14.26 -6.95 3.02
CA THR A 285 -13.19 -5.96 3.04
C THR A 285 -13.77 -4.58 2.79
N ASN A 286 -13.69 -3.70 3.77
CA ASN A 286 -14.21 -2.35 3.73
C ASN A 286 -13.08 -1.33 3.66
N GLY A 287 -13.17 -0.39 2.72
CA GLY A 287 -12.30 0.77 2.69
C GLY A 287 -12.66 1.79 3.77
N PHE A 288 -11.67 2.53 4.26
CA PHE A 288 -11.90 3.63 5.19
C PHE A 288 -11.06 4.88 4.86
N VAL A 289 -11.57 6.02 5.32
CA VAL A 289 -10.84 7.28 5.40
C VAL A 289 -10.81 7.71 6.85
N GLY A 290 -9.64 8.00 7.37
CA GLY A 290 -9.43 8.60 8.69
C GLY A 290 -8.98 10.06 8.56
N SER A 291 -9.52 10.95 9.38
CA SER A 291 -9.09 12.36 9.50
C SER A 291 -9.00 12.77 10.96
N GLU A 292 -8.00 13.58 11.31
CA GLU A 292 -7.86 14.18 12.65
C GLU A 292 -8.93 15.26 12.92
#